data_4bcce7ed878d2c9ce26a494eba5006fa
#
_entry.id   4bcce7ed878d2c9ce26a494eba5006fa
#
_cell.length_a   1.000
_cell.length_b   1.000
_cell.length_c   1.000
_cell.angle_alpha   90.00
_cell.angle_beta   90.00
_cell.angle_gamma   90.00
#
_symmetry.space_group_name_H-M   'P 1'
#
loop_
_entity.id
_entity.type
_entity.pdbx_description
1 polymer ?
#
loop_
_entity_poly.entity_id
_entity_poly.type
_entity_poly.pdbx_seq_one_letter_code
_entity_poly.pdbx_strand_id
1 'polypeptide(L)'
;LFSFKIIYIYYIDVMQTLKKATLILDDGTRFEGRSFGYERPVAGEVVFNTAMTGYPESLTDPSYAGQLMVLTYPLVGNYGVPARDIAPNGISTFMESERIHAEAIIVSDYSEEYSHWNAQCSLGDWLKQERIPGLTGIDTRALTKKLREHGVMMGRILVDGIDEEPAEAAYGEVNYVDKVSCKAIICYTPEGESLTQTVEGFDWERASALNQAGRKAVVLLDCGVKHNIIRCLLRRDLFVVRVPWNY
;
A
#
# COMPACT_ATOMS: atom_id res chain seq x y z
N LEU A 1 -24.23 -13.43 27.18
CA LEU A 1 -25.02 -12.24 26.78
C LEU A 1 -24.44 -10.92 27.30
N PHE A 2 -23.82 -10.86 28.50
CA PHE A 2 -23.21 -9.65 29.04
C PHE A 2 -21.93 -9.22 28.27
N SER A 3 -21.11 -10.18 27.85
CA SER A 3 -19.86 -9.89 27.11
C SER A 3 -20.10 -9.27 25.73
N PHE A 4 -21.10 -9.72 25.00
CA PHE A 4 -21.47 -9.16 23.71
C PHE A 4 -22.01 -7.72 23.77
N LYS A 5 -22.75 -7.37 24.83
CA LYS A 5 -23.25 -6.00 25.04
C LYS A 5 -22.11 -5.00 25.31
N ILE A 6 -21.11 -5.41 26.10
CA ILE A 6 -19.97 -4.55 26.43
C ILE A 6 -19.11 -4.29 25.18
N ILE A 7 -18.82 -5.33 24.38
CA ILE A 7 -18.07 -5.20 23.13
C ILE A 7 -18.82 -4.31 22.14
N TYR A 8 -20.14 -4.45 22.03
CA TYR A 8 -20.96 -3.63 21.12
C TYR A 8 -21.03 -2.17 21.55
N ILE A 9 -21.12 -1.88 22.84
CA ILE A 9 -21.12 -0.51 23.40
C ILE A 9 -19.75 0.13 23.18
N TYR A 10 -18.65 -0.58 23.43
CA TYR A 10 -17.29 -0.11 23.20
C TYR A 10 -17.06 0.21 21.71
N TYR A 11 -17.50 -0.65 20.79
CA TYR A 11 -17.42 -0.42 19.35
C TYR A 11 -18.18 0.83 18.92
N ILE A 12 -19.38 1.07 19.44
CA ILE A 12 -20.17 2.28 19.17
C ILE A 12 -19.47 3.54 19.70
N ASP A 13 -18.90 3.49 20.91
CA ASP A 13 -18.19 4.61 21.51
C ASP A 13 -16.93 4.98 20.69
N VAL A 14 -16.11 4.02 20.33
CA VAL A 14 -14.92 4.24 19.48
C VAL A 14 -15.32 4.82 18.12
N MET A 15 -16.33 4.26 17.47
CA MET A 15 -16.81 4.77 16.19
C MET A 15 -17.36 6.18 16.29
N GLN A 16 -17.97 6.59 17.42
CA GLN A 16 -18.47 7.97 17.62
C GLN A 16 -17.37 9.00 17.80
N THR A 17 -16.20 8.61 18.28
CA THR A 17 -15.04 9.51 18.45
C THR A 17 -14.31 9.82 17.15
N LEU A 18 -14.43 8.96 16.13
CA LEU A 18 -13.79 9.15 14.83
C LEU A 18 -14.47 10.28 14.04
N LYS A 19 -13.69 11.13 13.39
CA LYS A 19 -14.22 12.19 12.52
C LYS A 19 -15.00 11.61 11.35
N LYS A 20 -16.08 12.28 11.00
CA LYS A 20 -16.81 11.94 9.77
C LYS A 20 -15.93 12.20 8.56
N ALA A 21 -16.05 11.34 7.57
CA ALA A 21 -15.37 11.49 6.30
C ALA A 21 -16.26 10.94 5.19
N THR A 22 -16.17 11.53 4.01
CA THR A 22 -17.03 11.20 2.87
C THR A 22 -16.19 10.90 1.64
N LEU A 23 -16.42 9.76 1.02
CA LEU A 23 -15.98 9.49 -0.34
C LEU A 23 -16.99 10.07 -1.33
N ILE A 24 -16.53 10.88 -2.27
CA ILE A 24 -17.33 11.44 -3.35
C ILE A 24 -16.73 10.97 -4.67
N LEU A 25 -17.52 10.27 -5.47
CA LEU A 25 -17.12 9.84 -6.81
C LEU A 25 -17.34 10.97 -7.83
N ASP A 26 -16.72 10.86 -9.00
CA ASP A 26 -16.81 11.84 -10.10
C ASP A 26 -18.23 12.02 -10.66
N ASP A 27 -19.09 11.01 -10.52
CA ASP A 27 -20.53 11.12 -10.87
C ASP A 27 -21.40 11.78 -9.76
N GLY A 28 -20.76 12.24 -8.67
CA GLY A 28 -21.42 12.87 -7.54
C GLY A 28 -21.98 11.91 -6.49
N THR A 29 -21.84 10.58 -6.68
CA THR A 29 -22.26 9.59 -5.67
C THR A 29 -21.43 9.76 -4.40
N ARG A 30 -22.10 9.71 -3.24
CA ARG A 30 -21.46 9.91 -1.93
C ARG A 30 -21.61 8.67 -1.06
N PHE A 31 -20.51 8.33 -0.38
CA PHE A 31 -20.47 7.30 0.65
C PHE A 31 -19.95 7.94 1.95
N GLU A 32 -20.82 7.97 2.96
CA GLU A 32 -20.48 8.52 4.27
C GLU A 32 -19.87 7.46 5.17
N GLY A 33 -18.81 7.80 5.86
CA GLY A 33 -18.10 6.95 6.80
C GLY A 33 -17.33 7.75 7.85
N ARG A 34 -16.28 7.15 8.39
CA ARG A 34 -15.44 7.74 9.43
C ARG A 34 -13.97 7.52 9.14
N SER A 35 -13.13 8.50 9.51
CA SER A 35 -11.68 8.43 9.34
C SER A 35 -11.04 7.63 10.48
N PHE A 36 -10.28 6.58 10.15
CA PHE A 36 -9.50 5.81 11.11
C PHE A 36 -7.98 5.86 10.86
N GLY A 37 -7.57 6.44 9.74
CA GLY A 37 -6.17 6.68 9.37
C GLY A 37 -5.72 8.11 9.64
N TYR A 38 -4.85 8.62 8.77
CA TYR A 38 -4.41 10.02 8.84
C TYR A 38 -5.49 10.95 8.28
N GLU A 39 -5.78 12.00 9.02
CA GLU A 39 -6.86 12.95 8.68
C GLU A 39 -6.37 13.98 7.67
N ARG A 40 -6.49 13.69 6.40
CA ARG A 40 -6.27 14.62 5.30
C ARG A 40 -7.21 14.32 4.13
N PRO A 41 -7.63 15.32 3.36
CA PRO A 41 -8.30 15.10 2.09
C PRO A 41 -7.35 14.46 1.08
N VAL A 42 -7.89 13.64 0.20
CA VAL A 42 -7.12 12.94 -0.83
C VAL A 42 -8.00 12.62 -2.03
N ALA A 43 -7.43 12.61 -3.23
CA ALA A 43 -8.11 12.19 -4.46
C ALA A 43 -7.29 11.14 -5.20
N GLY A 44 -7.97 10.30 -5.98
CA GLY A 44 -7.35 9.25 -6.78
C GLY A 44 -8.37 8.41 -7.53
N GLU A 45 -7.87 7.48 -8.34
CA GLU A 45 -8.70 6.46 -8.96
C GLU A 45 -9.21 5.49 -7.88
N VAL A 46 -10.53 5.24 -7.88
CA VAL A 46 -11.13 4.31 -6.92
C VAL A 46 -11.08 2.91 -7.48
N VAL A 47 -10.32 2.04 -6.84
CA VAL A 47 -10.16 0.64 -7.24
C VAL A 47 -10.55 -0.30 -6.11
N PHE A 48 -10.93 -1.54 -6.42
CA PHE A 48 -11.26 -2.52 -5.40
C PHE A 48 -10.37 -3.76 -5.45
N ASN A 49 -10.11 -4.30 -4.28
CA ASN A 49 -9.37 -5.54 -4.08
C ASN A 49 -10.27 -6.55 -3.35
N THR A 50 -10.34 -7.78 -3.85
CA THR A 50 -11.19 -8.86 -3.32
C THR A 50 -10.42 -9.84 -2.44
N ALA A 51 -9.14 -9.60 -2.17
CA ALA A 51 -8.35 -10.45 -1.29
C ALA A 51 -8.91 -10.41 0.15
N MET A 52 -8.97 -11.58 0.79
CA MET A 52 -9.43 -11.71 2.18
C MET A 52 -8.34 -11.37 3.19
N THR A 53 -7.07 -11.47 2.79
CA THR A 53 -5.89 -11.23 3.63
C THR A 53 -4.84 -10.48 2.80
N GLY A 54 -3.77 -10.00 3.44
CA GLY A 54 -2.65 -9.38 2.74
C GLY A 54 -2.84 -7.89 2.48
N TYR A 55 -3.56 -7.18 3.36
CA TYR A 55 -3.67 -5.73 3.20
C TYR A 55 -2.32 -4.99 3.39
N PRO A 56 -1.35 -5.45 4.23
CA PRO A 56 -0.05 -4.79 4.28
C PRO A 56 0.72 -4.92 2.97
N GLU A 57 0.69 -6.10 2.35
CA GLU A 57 1.28 -6.35 1.04
C GLU A 57 0.59 -5.52 -0.05
N SER A 58 -0.74 -5.48 -0.03
CA SER A 58 -1.51 -4.68 -1.01
C SER A 58 -1.25 -3.19 -0.88
N LEU A 59 -1.19 -2.65 0.34
CA LEU A 59 -0.92 -1.23 0.58
C LEU A 59 0.48 -0.81 0.12
N THR A 60 1.47 -1.71 0.29
CA THR A 60 2.85 -1.46 -0.13
C THR A 60 3.16 -1.88 -1.58
N ASP A 61 2.18 -2.40 -2.30
CA ASP A 61 2.31 -2.74 -3.71
C ASP A 61 2.36 -1.46 -4.58
N PRO A 62 3.44 -1.22 -5.32
CA PRO A 62 3.58 -0.06 -6.19
C PRO A 62 2.47 0.08 -7.25
N SER A 63 1.76 -1.00 -7.57
CA SER A 63 0.64 -0.99 -8.52
C SER A 63 -0.53 -0.11 -8.06
N TYR A 64 -0.63 0.18 -6.76
CA TYR A 64 -1.70 1.04 -6.21
C TYR A 64 -1.32 2.52 -6.10
N ALA A 65 -0.20 2.94 -6.69
CA ALA A 65 0.19 4.35 -6.68
C ALA A 65 -0.87 5.25 -7.36
N GLY A 66 -1.33 6.27 -6.63
CA GLY A 66 -2.38 7.18 -7.09
C GLY A 66 -3.81 6.66 -6.93
N GLN A 67 -4.01 5.52 -6.25
CA GLN A 67 -5.32 4.87 -6.15
C GLN A 67 -5.88 4.90 -4.73
N LEU A 68 -7.20 5.07 -4.62
CA LEU A 68 -8.00 4.88 -3.41
C LEU A 68 -8.46 3.42 -3.37
N MET A 69 -7.88 2.62 -2.49
CA MET A 69 -8.07 1.16 -2.48
C MET A 69 -9.24 0.75 -1.61
N VAL A 70 -10.27 0.15 -2.21
CA VAL A 70 -11.42 -0.43 -1.52
C VAL A 70 -11.16 -1.90 -1.24
N LEU A 71 -11.19 -2.32 0.02
CA LEU A 71 -11.17 -3.74 0.39
C LEU A 71 -12.60 -4.26 0.53
N THR A 72 -12.92 -5.31 -0.23
CA THR A 72 -14.28 -5.89 -0.22
C THR A 72 -14.51 -6.84 0.94
N TYR A 73 -13.42 -7.34 1.56
CA TYR A 73 -13.54 -8.17 2.77
C TYR A 73 -14.09 -7.31 3.92
N PRO A 74 -15.14 -7.79 4.63
CA PRO A 74 -15.88 -6.94 5.54
C PRO A 74 -15.08 -6.44 6.75
N LEU A 75 -14.20 -7.26 7.32
CA LEU A 75 -13.42 -6.89 8.52
C LEU A 75 -11.94 -6.76 8.19
N VAL A 76 -11.38 -5.57 8.40
CA VAL A 76 -9.98 -5.26 8.12
C VAL A 76 -9.30 -4.71 9.37
N GLY A 77 -8.01 -5.03 9.56
CA GLY A 77 -7.22 -4.60 10.73
C GLY A 77 -7.04 -5.68 11.80
N ASN A 78 -7.87 -6.69 11.83
CA ASN A 78 -7.97 -7.72 12.86
C ASN A 78 -6.69 -8.54 13.11
N TYR A 79 -5.74 -8.57 12.18
CA TYR A 79 -4.44 -9.22 12.39
C TYR A 79 -3.26 -8.23 12.50
N GLY A 80 -3.53 -6.92 12.46
CA GLY A 80 -2.51 -5.88 12.61
C GLY A 80 -1.54 -5.79 11.43
N VAL A 81 -0.40 -5.17 11.66
CA VAL A 81 0.65 -4.96 10.68
C VAL A 81 1.94 -5.59 11.20
N PRO A 82 2.64 -6.40 10.39
CA PRO A 82 3.90 -7.01 10.81
C PRO A 82 5.00 -5.97 10.95
N ALA A 83 6.06 -6.32 11.69
CA ALA A 83 7.26 -5.51 11.76
C ALA A 83 7.83 -5.22 10.36
N ARG A 84 8.42 -4.05 10.21
CA ARG A 84 9.28 -3.74 9.06
C ARG A 84 10.58 -4.53 9.17
N ASP A 85 10.50 -5.83 8.95
CA ASP A 85 11.67 -6.69 8.91
C ASP A 85 12.34 -6.56 7.55
N ILE A 86 13.52 -5.93 7.55
CA ILE A 86 14.29 -5.65 6.34
C ILE A 86 15.54 -6.52 6.37
N ALA A 87 15.69 -7.39 5.38
CA ALA A 87 16.87 -8.20 5.19
C ALA A 87 18.12 -7.31 4.92
N PRO A 88 19.35 -7.81 5.14
CA PRO A 88 20.58 -7.04 4.92
C PRO A 88 20.70 -6.41 3.52
N ASN A 89 20.09 -7.02 2.51
CA ASN A 89 20.03 -6.50 1.14
C ASN A 89 18.98 -5.38 0.93
N GLY A 90 18.31 -4.92 1.96
CA GLY A 90 17.30 -3.86 1.88
C GLY A 90 15.90 -4.34 1.44
N ILE A 91 15.70 -5.65 1.22
CA ILE A 91 14.40 -6.21 0.81
C ILE A 91 13.57 -6.52 2.06
N SER A 92 12.34 -5.99 2.12
CA SER A 92 11.40 -6.34 3.19
C SER A 92 10.98 -7.81 3.12
N THR A 93 10.84 -8.44 4.27
CA THR A 93 10.38 -9.83 4.38
C THR A 93 8.87 -9.94 4.11
N PHE A 94 8.08 -8.99 4.57
CA PHE A 94 6.62 -9.04 4.56
C PHE A 94 5.95 -8.03 3.62
N MET A 95 6.62 -6.91 3.31
CA MET A 95 6.07 -5.85 2.48
C MET A 95 6.53 -5.99 1.03
N GLU A 96 5.79 -5.35 0.11
CA GLU A 96 6.13 -5.37 -1.32
C GLU A 96 6.99 -4.18 -1.76
N SER A 97 7.16 -3.19 -0.89
CA SER A 97 8.09 -2.07 -1.05
C SER A 97 8.40 -1.41 0.30
N GLU A 98 9.16 -0.30 0.26
CA GLU A 98 9.60 0.43 1.46
C GLU A 98 8.52 1.33 2.08
N ARG A 99 7.38 1.56 1.40
CA ARG A 99 6.31 2.49 1.83
C ARG A 99 4.94 2.05 1.35
N ILE A 100 3.90 2.67 1.88
CA ILE A 100 2.55 2.59 1.32
C ILE A 100 2.50 3.39 0.01
N HIS A 101 1.92 2.80 -1.03
CA HIS A 101 1.71 3.44 -2.33
C HIS A 101 0.26 3.84 -2.59
N ALA A 102 -0.70 3.14 -1.98
CA ALA A 102 -2.10 3.54 -2.05
C ALA A 102 -2.31 4.93 -1.41
N GLU A 103 -3.11 5.78 -2.04
CA GLU A 103 -3.42 7.12 -1.52
C GLU A 103 -4.37 7.07 -0.33
N ALA A 104 -5.23 6.06 -0.25
CA ALA A 104 -6.09 5.77 0.89
C ALA A 104 -6.54 4.32 0.89
N ILE A 105 -7.07 3.86 2.03
CA ILE A 105 -7.79 2.60 2.16
C ILE A 105 -9.23 2.83 2.59
N ILE A 106 -10.17 2.11 1.97
CA ILE A 106 -11.60 2.19 2.22
C ILE A 106 -12.12 0.81 2.59
N VAL A 107 -12.76 0.70 3.75
CA VAL A 107 -13.22 -0.57 4.31
C VAL A 107 -14.66 -0.48 4.83
N SER A 108 -15.34 -1.63 4.94
CA SER A 108 -16.63 -1.70 5.62
C SER A 108 -16.44 -1.55 7.13
N ASP A 109 -15.70 -2.48 7.72
CA ASP A 109 -15.45 -2.51 9.16
C ASP A 109 -13.95 -2.51 9.45
N TYR A 110 -13.51 -1.60 10.31
CA TYR A 110 -12.15 -1.54 10.82
C TYR A 110 -12.07 -2.08 12.23
N SER A 111 -11.13 -3.00 12.48
CA SER A 111 -10.76 -3.45 13.81
C SER A 111 -9.52 -2.71 14.31
N GLU A 112 -9.65 -1.95 15.38
CA GLU A 112 -8.52 -1.30 16.06
C GLU A 112 -7.69 -2.35 16.82
N GLU A 113 -8.37 -3.30 17.45
CA GLU A 113 -7.73 -4.42 18.14
C GLU A 113 -7.28 -5.48 17.11
N TYR A 114 -6.07 -5.98 17.32
CA TYR A 114 -5.47 -6.98 16.44
C TYR A 114 -4.91 -8.14 17.25
N SER A 115 -4.89 -9.31 16.63
CA SER A 115 -4.42 -10.55 17.25
C SER A 115 -3.69 -11.43 16.23
N HIS A 116 -2.39 -11.19 16.08
CA HIS A 116 -1.52 -12.05 15.28
C HIS A 116 -0.11 -12.04 15.87
N TRP A 117 0.53 -13.20 15.91
CA TRP A 117 1.85 -13.38 16.54
C TRP A 117 2.94 -12.45 16.00
N ASN A 118 2.83 -12.02 14.73
CA ASN A 118 3.80 -11.16 14.04
C ASN A 118 3.38 -9.68 14.00
N ALA A 119 2.25 -9.31 14.59
CA ALA A 119 1.78 -7.93 14.57
C ALA A 119 2.59 -7.05 15.53
N GLN A 120 2.95 -5.86 15.06
CA GLN A 120 3.68 -4.84 15.83
C GLN A 120 2.82 -3.62 16.14
N CYS A 121 1.85 -3.31 15.29
CA CYS A 121 0.95 -2.17 15.47
C CYS A 121 -0.41 -2.43 14.82
N SER A 122 -1.39 -1.57 15.14
CA SER A 122 -2.67 -1.55 14.46
C SER A 122 -2.53 -1.02 13.03
N LEU A 123 -3.47 -1.38 12.17
CA LEU A 123 -3.53 -0.80 10.82
C LEU A 123 -3.72 0.72 10.88
N GLY A 124 -4.58 1.22 11.78
CA GLY A 124 -4.83 2.66 11.93
C GLY A 124 -3.59 3.44 12.35
N ASP A 125 -2.79 2.92 13.30
CA ASP A 125 -1.55 3.57 13.71
C ASP A 125 -0.51 3.59 12.58
N TRP A 126 -0.38 2.50 11.83
CA TRP A 126 0.51 2.45 10.68
C TRP A 126 0.11 3.46 9.61
N LEU A 127 -1.19 3.55 9.28
CA LEU A 127 -1.71 4.54 8.33
C LEU A 127 -1.43 5.97 8.80
N LYS A 128 -1.62 6.27 10.09
CA LYS A 128 -1.30 7.59 10.67
C LYS A 128 0.18 7.91 10.56
N GLN A 129 1.06 6.96 10.85
CA GLN A 129 2.53 7.11 10.73
C GLN A 129 2.95 7.40 9.27
N GLU A 130 2.37 6.69 8.32
CA GLU A 130 2.66 6.85 6.89
C GLU A 130 1.85 8.01 6.24
N ARG A 131 1.00 8.72 7.03
CA ARG A 131 0.13 9.81 6.58
C ARG A 131 -0.88 9.41 5.50
N ILE A 132 -1.41 8.20 5.60
CA ILE A 132 -2.39 7.64 4.66
C ILE A 132 -3.80 7.70 5.28
N PRO A 133 -4.80 8.27 4.61
CA PRO A 133 -6.19 8.22 5.04
C PRO A 133 -6.76 6.81 5.06
N GLY A 134 -7.58 6.53 6.07
CA GLY A 134 -8.37 5.31 6.18
C GLY A 134 -9.83 5.66 6.40
N LEU A 135 -10.74 5.08 5.62
CA LEU A 135 -12.18 5.33 5.70
C LEU A 135 -12.92 4.03 6.04
N THR A 136 -13.68 4.02 7.13
CA THR A 136 -14.50 2.89 7.60
C THR A 136 -15.98 3.23 7.63
N GLY A 137 -16.84 2.21 7.69
CA GLY A 137 -18.30 2.36 7.71
C GLY A 137 -18.90 2.50 6.31
N ILE A 138 -18.15 2.18 5.26
CA ILE A 138 -18.58 2.30 3.87
C ILE A 138 -19.27 1.00 3.41
N ASP A 139 -20.37 1.12 2.69
CA ASP A 139 -20.93 -0.01 1.94
C ASP A 139 -20.01 -0.34 0.75
N THR A 140 -18.94 -1.08 1.05
CA THR A 140 -17.95 -1.50 0.05
C THR A 140 -18.55 -2.43 -1.00
N ARG A 141 -19.65 -3.14 -0.69
CA ARG A 141 -20.34 -3.97 -1.65
C ARG A 141 -21.07 -3.13 -2.70
N ALA A 142 -21.83 -2.11 -2.29
CA ALA A 142 -22.49 -1.17 -3.21
C ALA A 142 -21.45 -0.41 -4.05
N LEU A 143 -20.38 0.06 -3.44
CA LEU A 143 -19.27 0.76 -4.11
C LEU A 143 -18.62 -0.15 -5.17
N THR A 144 -18.26 -1.37 -4.81
CA THR A 144 -17.64 -2.33 -5.75
C THR A 144 -18.57 -2.67 -6.92
N LYS A 145 -19.86 -2.84 -6.66
CA LYS A 145 -20.85 -3.09 -7.73
C LYS A 145 -20.87 -1.91 -8.71
N LYS A 146 -20.89 -0.68 -8.21
CA LYS A 146 -20.85 0.53 -9.02
C LYS A 146 -19.59 0.61 -9.88
N LEU A 147 -18.40 0.40 -9.28
CA LEU A 147 -17.13 0.39 -10.01
C LEU A 147 -17.09 -0.67 -11.12
N ARG A 148 -17.64 -1.86 -10.88
CA ARG A 148 -17.71 -2.92 -11.90
C ARG A 148 -18.63 -2.55 -13.09
N GLU A 149 -19.66 -1.79 -12.85
CA GLU A 149 -20.61 -1.37 -13.88
C GLU A 149 -20.08 -0.19 -14.72
N HIS A 150 -19.30 0.72 -14.10
CA HIS A 150 -18.83 1.94 -14.75
C HIS A 150 -17.37 1.87 -15.24
N GLY A 151 -16.57 0.94 -14.73
CA GLY A 151 -15.14 0.85 -15.01
C GLY A 151 -14.31 1.83 -14.16
N VAL A 152 -13.45 2.62 -14.79
CA VAL A 152 -12.60 3.60 -14.09
C VAL A 152 -13.45 4.74 -13.55
N MET A 153 -13.33 5.02 -12.25
CA MET A 153 -13.98 6.15 -11.58
C MET A 153 -12.96 6.87 -10.69
N MET A 154 -12.95 8.19 -10.79
CA MET A 154 -12.18 9.02 -9.87
C MET A 154 -13.01 9.30 -8.62
N GLY A 155 -12.32 9.51 -7.50
CA GLY A 155 -12.97 9.85 -6.25
C GLY A 155 -12.10 10.75 -5.39
N ARG A 156 -12.75 11.41 -4.42
CA ARG A 156 -12.08 12.19 -3.40
C ARG A 156 -12.65 11.88 -2.03
N ILE A 157 -11.78 11.83 -1.04
CA ILE A 157 -12.14 11.70 0.37
C ILE A 157 -11.99 13.05 1.01
N LEU A 158 -13.05 13.53 1.64
CA LEU A 158 -13.09 14.74 2.46
C LEU A 158 -13.27 14.35 3.92
N VAL A 159 -12.62 15.07 4.84
CA VAL A 159 -12.70 14.83 6.28
C VAL A 159 -13.30 16.06 6.95
N ASP A 160 -14.33 15.87 7.77
CA ASP A 160 -15.03 16.96 8.45
C ASP A 160 -14.06 17.80 9.30
N GLY A 161 -14.20 19.11 9.16
CA GLY A 161 -13.36 20.10 9.87
C GLY A 161 -11.98 20.32 9.25
N ILE A 162 -11.75 19.83 8.03
CA ILE A 162 -10.55 20.12 7.22
C ILE A 162 -11.02 20.79 5.92
N ASP A 163 -10.79 22.10 5.81
CA ASP A 163 -11.22 22.93 4.67
C ASP A 163 -10.17 22.93 3.53
N GLU A 164 -9.44 21.83 3.37
CA GLU A 164 -8.47 21.66 2.29
C GLU A 164 -9.10 20.81 1.18
N GLU A 165 -9.08 21.31 -0.05
CA GLU A 165 -9.48 20.50 -1.21
C GLU A 165 -8.28 19.65 -1.64
N PRO A 166 -8.47 18.35 -1.88
CA PRO A 166 -7.39 17.50 -2.40
C PRO A 166 -7.01 17.98 -3.81
N ALA A 167 -5.71 17.94 -4.12
CA ALA A 167 -5.27 18.16 -5.49
C ALA A 167 -6.03 17.21 -6.42
N GLU A 168 -6.57 17.73 -7.51
CA GLU A 168 -7.26 16.89 -8.50
C GLU A 168 -6.30 15.80 -8.98
N ALA A 169 -6.75 14.56 -8.88
CA ALA A 169 -6.02 13.44 -9.46
C ALA A 169 -6.21 13.50 -10.98
N ALA A 170 -5.27 14.10 -11.68
CA ALA A 170 -5.28 14.15 -13.14
C ALA A 170 -4.97 12.76 -13.70
N TYR A 171 -6.01 11.97 -13.98
CA TYR A 171 -5.85 10.68 -14.61
C TYR A 171 -5.17 10.82 -15.98
N GLY A 172 -4.05 10.09 -16.15
CA GLY A 172 -3.27 10.10 -17.41
C GLY A 172 -2.21 11.22 -17.52
N GLU A 173 -2.19 12.21 -16.63
CA GLU A 173 -1.16 13.28 -16.66
C GLU A 173 0.07 12.95 -15.79
N VAL A 174 -0.07 12.00 -14.86
CA VAL A 174 1.00 11.63 -13.93
C VAL A 174 1.76 10.42 -14.45
N ASN A 175 3.08 10.52 -14.56
CA ASN A 175 3.95 9.37 -14.81
C ASN A 175 4.13 8.56 -13.53
N TYR A 176 3.21 7.63 -13.25
CA TYR A 176 3.29 6.76 -12.08
C TYR A 176 4.47 5.81 -12.13
N VAL A 177 4.93 5.38 -13.32
CA VAL A 177 6.12 4.52 -13.45
C VAL A 177 7.34 5.23 -12.90
N ASP A 178 7.51 6.51 -13.20
CA ASP A 178 8.60 7.30 -12.60
C ASP A 178 8.47 7.43 -11.08
N LYS A 179 7.25 7.59 -10.55
CA LYS A 179 7.03 7.70 -9.10
C LYS A 179 7.39 6.43 -8.32
N VAL A 180 7.22 5.25 -8.91
CA VAL A 180 7.40 3.96 -8.23
C VAL A 180 8.72 3.27 -8.58
N SER A 181 9.37 3.64 -9.68
CA SER A 181 10.66 3.11 -10.09
C SER A 181 11.79 3.53 -9.14
N CYS A 182 12.76 2.65 -8.94
CA CYS A 182 14.01 3.00 -8.27
C CYS A 182 14.73 4.14 -9.01
N LYS A 183 15.55 4.91 -8.29
CA LYS A 183 16.31 6.03 -8.85
C LYS A 183 17.81 5.70 -9.00
N ALA A 184 18.19 4.49 -8.65
CA ALA A 184 19.56 4.00 -8.71
C ALA A 184 19.57 2.55 -9.19
N ILE A 185 20.72 2.08 -9.65
CA ILE A 185 20.92 0.67 -9.98
C ILE A 185 21.23 -0.08 -8.69
N ILE A 186 20.51 -1.16 -8.43
CA ILE A 186 20.66 -1.96 -7.22
C ILE A 186 20.91 -3.42 -7.62
N CYS A 187 22.06 -3.93 -7.23
CA CYS A 187 22.42 -5.33 -7.41
C CYS A 187 22.11 -6.12 -6.15
N TYR A 188 21.60 -7.33 -6.27
CA TYR A 188 21.25 -8.20 -5.16
C TYR A 188 21.83 -9.61 -5.37
N THR A 189 22.34 -10.19 -4.29
CA THR A 189 22.78 -11.60 -4.27
C THR A 189 21.84 -12.49 -3.44
N PRO A 190 21.80 -13.80 -3.73
CA PRO A 190 21.05 -14.77 -2.91
C PRO A 190 21.50 -14.83 -1.46
N GLU A 191 22.78 -14.53 -1.16
CA GLU A 191 23.34 -14.52 0.20
C GLU A 191 22.82 -13.33 1.04
N GLY A 192 22.08 -12.41 0.43
CA GLY A 192 21.53 -11.23 1.13
C GLY A 192 22.42 -10.00 1.07
N GLU A 193 23.41 -9.96 0.18
CA GLU A 193 24.20 -8.77 -0.08
C GLU A 193 23.53 -7.90 -1.14
N SER A 194 23.79 -6.57 -1.05
CA SER A 194 23.35 -5.62 -2.08
C SER A 194 24.40 -4.53 -2.33
N LEU A 195 24.37 -3.99 -3.54
CA LEU A 195 25.20 -2.84 -3.96
C LEU A 195 24.35 -1.86 -4.71
N THR A 196 24.27 -0.62 -4.22
CA THR A 196 23.58 0.49 -4.87
C THR A 196 24.58 1.43 -5.53
N GLN A 197 24.33 1.78 -6.79
CA GLN A 197 25.15 2.71 -7.57
C GLN A 197 24.25 3.72 -8.30
N THR A 198 24.73 4.94 -8.51
CA THR A 198 24.03 5.90 -9.38
C THR A 198 24.03 5.42 -10.82
N VAL A 199 23.08 5.89 -11.63
CA VAL A 199 23.00 5.53 -13.06
C VAL A 199 24.25 5.99 -13.81
N GLU A 200 24.68 7.22 -13.58
CA GLU A 200 25.86 7.82 -14.24
C GLU A 200 27.20 7.21 -13.76
N GLY A 201 27.22 6.72 -12.53
CA GLY A 201 28.42 6.12 -11.91
C GLY A 201 28.38 4.60 -11.89
N PHE A 202 27.55 3.94 -12.72
CA PHE A 202 27.45 2.49 -12.70
C PHE A 202 28.73 1.84 -13.20
N ASP A 203 29.29 1.03 -12.33
CA ASP A 203 30.51 0.25 -12.58
C ASP A 203 30.15 -1.27 -12.59
N TRP A 204 30.21 -1.83 -13.80
CA TRP A 204 29.89 -3.24 -14.02
C TRP A 204 30.94 -4.19 -13.41
N GLU A 205 32.20 -3.81 -13.37
CA GLU A 205 33.26 -4.64 -12.75
C GLU A 205 33.01 -4.78 -11.26
N ARG A 206 32.67 -3.67 -10.59
CA ARG A 206 32.28 -3.68 -9.19
C ARG A 206 30.98 -4.46 -8.93
N ALA A 207 29.99 -4.35 -9.79
CA ALA A 207 28.76 -5.12 -9.70
C ALA A 207 29.00 -6.61 -9.91
N SER A 208 29.85 -6.97 -10.89
CA SER A 208 30.22 -8.35 -11.19
C SER A 208 31.06 -8.98 -10.06
N ALA A 209 31.90 -8.18 -9.39
CA ALA A 209 32.67 -8.64 -8.22
C ALA A 209 31.76 -9.07 -7.06
N LEU A 210 30.54 -8.53 -6.95
CA LEU A 210 29.54 -9.01 -5.98
C LEU A 210 29.00 -10.40 -6.34
N ASN A 211 28.98 -10.76 -7.62
CA ASN A 211 28.55 -12.08 -8.11
C ASN A 211 29.69 -13.13 -8.12
N GLN A 212 30.34 -13.32 -6.99
CA GLN A 212 31.53 -14.21 -6.87
C GLN A 212 31.23 -15.66 -7.28
N ALA A 213 30.00 -16.13 -7.15
CA ALA A 213 29.60 -17.48 -7.53
C ALA A 213 29.36 -17.64 -9.05
N GLY A 214 29.52 -16.58 -9.85
CA GLY A 214 29.30 -16.62 -11.30
C GLY A 214 27.88 -16.99 -11.72
N ARG A 215 26.88 -16.56 -10.93
CA ARG A 215 25.46 -16.86 -11.19
C ARG A 215 24.97 -16.17 -12.45
N LYS A 216 23.90 -16.73 -13.02
CA LYS A 216 23.18 -16.07 -14.10
C LYS A 216 22.60 -14.73 -13.60
N ALA A 217 22.89 -13.67 -14.32
CA ALA A 217 22.38 -12.33 -14.03
C ALA A 217 21.02 -12.12 -14.70
N VAL A 218 20.11 -11.47 -13.98
CA VAL A 218 18.82 -10.98 -14.49
C VAL A 218 18.81 -9.48 -14.35
N VAL A 219 18.65 -8.75 -15.46
CA VAL A 219 18.37 -7.33 -15.45
C VAL A 219 16.87 -7.15 -15.29
N LEU A 220 16.47 -6.44 -14.21
CA LEU A 220 15.09 -6.18 -13.84
C LEU A 220 14.80 -4.70 -14.04
N LEU A 221 14.09 -4.38 -15.15
CA LEU A 221 13.62 -3.02 -15.40
C LEU A 221 12.50 -2.67 -14.41
N ASP A 222 12.71 -1.66 -13.61
CA ASP A 222 11.80 -1.31 -12.52
C ASP A 222 10.69 -0.37 -12.95
N CYS A 223 9.54 -0.93 -13.25
CA CYS A 223 8.29 -0.20 -13.48
C CYS A 223 7.34 -0.28 -12.26
N GLY A 224 7.88 -0.37 -11.05
CA GLY A 224 7.14 -0.65 -9.82
C GLY A 224 7.22 -2.11 -9.42
N VAL A 225 8.43 -2.65 -9.33
CA VAL A 225 8.65 -4.07 -9.00
C VAL A 225 8.37 -4.33 -7.53
N LYS A 226 7.60 -5.40 -7.28
CA LYS A 226 7.33 -5.90 -5.92
C LYS A 226 8.56 -6.60 -5.34
N HIS A 227 8.82 -6.41 -4.06
CA HIS A 227 9.90 -7.11 -3.36
C HIS A 227 9.77 -8.64 -3.48
N ASN A 228 8.56 -9.18 -3.55
CA ASN A 228 8.35 -10.61 -3.75
C ASN A 228 8.91 -11.13 -5.08
N ILE A 229 8.88 -10.34 -6.15
CA ILE A 229 9.50 -10.71 -7.43
C ILE A 229 11.01 -10.86 -7.24
N ILE A 230 11.65 -9.90 -6.58
CA ILE A 230 13.10 -9.96 -6.30
C ILE A 230 13.40 -11.15 -5.40
N ARG A 231 12.64 -11.36 -4.30
CA ARG A 231 12.79 -12.55 -3.43
C ARG A 231 12.67 -13.86 -4.20
N CYS A 232 11.73 -13.96 -5.15
CA CYS A 232 11.54 -15.14 -5.98
C CYS A 232 12.72 -15.40 -6.94
N LEU A 233 13.34 -14.36 -7.47
CA LEU A 233 14.53 -14.48 -8.32
C LEU A 233 15.75 -14.93 -7.48
N LEU A 234 15.98 -14.31 -6.34
CA LEU A 234 17.07 -14.65 -5.44
C LEU A 234 16.97 -16.09 -4.91
N ARG A 235 15.75 -16.56 -4.57
CA ARG A 235 15.51 -17.97 -4.18
C ARG A 235 15.82 -18.99 -5.30
N ARG A 236 15.90 -18.54 -6.55
CA ARG A 236 16.31 -19.34 -7.70
C ARG A 236 17.80 -19.25 -8.03
N ASP A 237 18.57 -18.76 -7.06
CA ASP A 237 20.01 -18.58 -7.18
C ASP A 237 20.44 -17.67 -8.35
N LEU A 238 19.67 -16.58 -8.56
CA LEU A 238 19.97 -15.60 -9.60
C LEU A 238 20.59 -14.34 -8.99
N PHE A 239 21.56 -13.76 -9.69
CA PHE A 239 22.04 -12.41 -9.42
C PHE A 239 21.09 -11.41 -10.08
N VAL A 240 20.54 -10.47 -9.30
CA VAL A 240 19.53 -9.52 -9.80
C VAL A 240 20.11 -8.11 -9.88
N VAL A 241 19.98 -7.50 -11.04
CA VAL A 241 20.35 -6.08 -11.29
C VAL A 241 19.08 -5.32 -11.58
N ARG A 242 18.55 -4.61 -10.58
CA ARG A 242 17.38 -3.74 -10.69
C ARG A 242 17.82 -2.38 -11.23
N VAL A 243 17.23 -1.95 -12.33
CA VAL A 243 17.55 -0.68 -13.00
C VAL A 243 16.31 0.20 -13.08
N PRO A 244 16.42 1.54 -13.10
CA PRO A 244 15.30 2.46 -13.32
C PRO A 244 14.56 2.17 -14.62
N TRP A 245 13.29 2.57 -14.69
CA TRP A 245 12.42 2.34 -15.84
C TRP A 245 12.93 3.00 -17.14
N ASN A 246 13.70 4.07 -17.01
CA ASN A 246 14.23 4.88 -18.10
C ASN A 246 15.74 4.68 -18.34
N TYR A 247 16.28 3.58 -17.84
CA TYR A 247 17.70 3.22 -17.98
C TYR A 247 18.08 2.87 -19.43
#